data_7e56715dc9a95dd27c1363226a604090
#
_entry.id   7e56715dc9a95dd27c1363226a604090
#
_cell.length_a   1.000
_cell.length_b   1.000
_cell.length_c   1.000
_cell.angle_alpha   90.00
_cell.angle_beta   90.00
_cell.angle_gamma   90.00
#
_symmetry.space_group_name_H-M   'P 1'
#
loop_
_entity.id
_entity.type
_entity.pdbx_description
1 polymer ?
#
loop_
_entity_poly.entity_id
_entity_poly.type
_entity_poly.pdbx_seq_one_letter_code
_entity_poly.pdbx_strand_id
1 'polypeptide(L)'
;MAMNDYPIKTAQQLGAVLQGYRKTHQLTQAQVGARVGLPQKVISKLETNPANTSLARVFKLLSALDLELVVRPRGKNTPPSEW
;
A
#
# COMPACT_ATOMS: atom_id res chain seq x y z
N MET A 1 -1.10 -2.09 21.79
CA MET A 1 -2.06 -2.41 20.86
C MET A 1 -1.48 -3.12 19.67
N ALA A 2 -2.07 -4.18 19.39
CA ALA A 2 -1.56 -5.00 18.31
C ALA A 2 -1.76 -4.31 16.98
N MET A 3 -0.75 -4.31 16.19
CA MET A 3 -0.87 -3.90 14.82
C MET A 3 -1.27 -5.07 14.00
N ASN A 4 -2.25 -4.86 13.18
CA ASN A 4 -2.67 -5.90 12.27
C ASN A 4 -1.77 -5.86 11.05
N ASP A 5 -1.19 -6.98 10.75
CA ASP A 5 -0.52 -7.14 9.47
C ASP A 5 -1.55 -7.42 8.41
N TYR A 6 -1.30 -6.90 7.22
CA TYR A 6 -2.19 -7.13 6.08
C TYR A 6 -1.43 -7.94 5.05
N PRO A 7 -1.58 -9.26 5.03
CA PRO A 7 -0.93 -10.06 4.01
C PRO A 7 -1.46 -9.69 2.64
N ILE A 8 -0.58 -9.26 1.77
CA ILE A 8 -0.95 -8.78 0.45
C ILE A 8 -0.29 -9.67 -0.57
N LYS A 9 -1.10 -10.27 -1.42
CA LYS A 9 -0.62 -11.23 -2.40
C LYS A 9 -0.87 -10.78 -3.83
N THR A 10 -1.63 -9.71 -4.02
CA THR A 10 -1.90 -9.17 -5.36
C THR A 10 -1.84 -7.66 -5.32
N ALA A 11 -1.64 -7.07 -6.50
CA ALA A 11 -1.66 -5.61 -6.60
C ALA A 11 -3.02 -5.07 -6.19
N GLN A 12 -4.08 -5.77 -6.55
CA GLN A 12 -5.42 -5.36 -6.21
C GLN A 12 -5.62 -5.25 -4.70
N GLN A 13 -5.12 -6.24 -3.98
CA GLN A 13 -5.20 -6.22 -2.53
C GLN A 13 -4.45 -5.04 -1.94
N LEU A 14 -3.29 -4.74 -2.51
CA LEU A 14 -2.50 -3.62 -2.03
C LEU A 14 -3.28 -2.31 -2.13
N GLY A 15 -3.91 -2.07 -3.27
CA GLY A 15 -4.69 -0.86 -3.44
C GLY A 15 -5.82 -0.76 -2.44
N ALA A 16 -6.53 -1.86 -2.23
CA ALA A 16 -7.66 -1.88 -1.30
C ALA A 16 -7.21 -1.62 0.14
N VAL A 17 -6.09 -2.22 0.53
CA VAL A 17 -5.57 -2.05 1.88
C VAL A 17 -5.13 -0.60 2.11
N LEU A 18 -4.44 -0.02 1.13
CA LEU A 18 -3.99 1.36 1.27
C LEU A 18 -5.16 2.33 1.34
N GLN A 19 -6.19 2.09 0.52
CA GLN A 19 -7.37 2.92 0.58
C GLN A 19 -8.08 2.81 1.93
N GLY A 20 -8.23 1.59 2.41
CA GLY A 20 -8.89 1.38 3.70
C GLY A 20 -8.11 2.02 4.84
N TYR A 21 -6.80 1.90 4.82
CA TYR A 21 -5.97 2.51 5.84
C TYR A 21 -6.11 4.03 5.82
N ARG A 22 -6.07 4.62 4.62
CA ARG A 22 -6.25 6.07 4.49
C ARG A 22 -7.59 6.52 5.07
N LYS A 23 -8.66 5.82 4.70
CA LYS A 23 -10.00 6.19 5.16
C LYS A 23 -10.15 6.03 6.67
N THR A 24 -9.57 4.98 7.22
CA THR A 24 -9.60 4.77 8.67
C THR A 24 -8.96 5.93 9.42
N HIS A 25 -7.94 6.53 8.81
CA HIS A 25 -7.27 7.67 9.42
C HIS A 25 -7.87 9.00 8.97
N GLN A 26 -9.02 8.96 8.30
CA GLN A 26 -9.78 10.16 7.93
C GLN A 26 -8.99 11.13 7.07
N LEU A 27 -8.19 10.57 6.16
CA LEU A 27 -7.40 11.36 5.24
C LEU A 27 -8.02 11.32 3.86
N THR A 28 -8.01 12.45 3.17
CA THR A 28 -8.43 12.50 1.77
C THR A 28 -7.25 12.12 0.88
N GLN A 29 -7.58 11.75 -0.36
CA GLN A 29 -6.54 11.48 -1.34
C GLN A 29 -5.65 12.70 -1.56
N ALA A 30 -6.24 13.88 -1.57
CA ALA A 30 -5.49 15.11 -1.75
C ALA A 30 -4.53 15.36 -0.60
N GLN A 31 -4.98 15.10 0.63
CA GLN A 31 -4.11 15.29 1.79
C GLN A 31 -2.92 14.34 1.75
N VAL A 32 -3.17 13.09 1.41
CA VAL A 32 -2.10 12.11 1.34
C VAL A 32 -1.11 12.49 0.23
N GLY A 33 -1.63 12.85 -0.92
CA GLY A 33 -0.77 13.24 -2.04
C GLY A 33 0.11 14.43 -1.71
N ALA A 34 -0.46 15.40 -0.99
CA ALA A 34 0.28 16.60 -0.63
C ALA A 34 1.51 16.30 0.21
N ARG A 35 1.48 15.24 1.00
CA ARG A 35 2.60 14.87 1.85
C ARG A 35 3.83 14.45 1.06
N VAL A 36 3.63 13.95 -0.15
CA VAL A 36 4.72 13.39 -0.95
C VAL A 36 4.79 14.00 -2.35
N GLY A 37 4.08 15.11 -2.56
CA GLY A 37 4.16 15.81 -3.84
C GLY A 37 3.50 15.08 -4.98
N LEU A 38 2.46 14.30 -4.73
CA LEU A 38 1.74 13.59 -5.77
C LEU A 38 0.33 14.17 -5.91
N PRO A 39 -0.15 14.33 -7.14
CA PRO A 39 -1.54 14.79 -7.36
C PRO A 39 -2.54 13.78 -6.84
N GLN A 40 -3.72 14.26 -6.49
CA GLN A 40 -4.80 13.39 -6.05
C GLN A 40 -5.10 12.27 -7.04
N LYS A 41 -5.05 12.59 -8.33
CA LYS A 41 -5.39 11.57 -9.33
C LYS A 41 -4.37 10.43 -9.33
N VAL A 42 -3.14 10.69 -8.96
CA VAL A 42 -2.15 9.61 -8.83
C VAL A 42 -2.48 8.73 -7.64
N ILE A 43 -2.88 9.33 -6.52
CA ILE A 43 -3.29 8.56 -5.35
C ILE A 43 -4.51 7.70 -5.68
N SER A 44 -5.48 8.29 -6.38
CA SER A 44 -6.65 7.54 -6.79
C SER A 44 -6.29 6.33 -7.64
N LYS A 45 -5.37 6.48 -8.57
CA LYS A 45 -4.94 5.35 -9.40
C LYS A 45 -4.18 4.30 -8.60
N LEU A 46 -3.38 4.73 -7.63
CA LEU A 46 -2.69 3.77 -6.77
C LEU A 46 -3.67 2.90 -6.00
N GLU A 47 -4.80 3.46 -5.61
CA GLU A 47 -5.80 2.71 -4.84
C GLU A 47 -6.67 1.81 -5.71
N THR A 48 -6.99 2.25 -6.91
CA THR A 48 -7.95 1.53 -7.74
C THR A 48 -7.31 0.68 -8.83
N ASN A 49 -6.12 1.05 -9.28
CA ASN A 49 -5.45 0.32 -10.35
C ASN A 49 -3.95 0.25 -10.10
N PRO A 50 -3.54 -0.34 -8.96
CA PRO A 50 -2.13 -0.31 -8.59
C PRO A 50 -1.22 -1.10 -9.52
N ALA A 51 -1.79 -2.01 -10.33
CA ALA A 51 -0.98 -2.79 -11.27
C ALA A 51 -0.34 -1.91 -12.34
N ASN A 52 -0.89 -0.74 -12.58
CA ASN A 52 -0.40 0.15 -13.64
C ASN A 52 0.35 1.35 -13.09
N THR A 53 0.94 1.21 -11.93
CA THR A 53 1.72 2.30 -11.36
C THR A 53 3.14 1.81 -11.06
N SER A 54 4.03 2.73 -10.79
CA SER A 54 5.40 2.36 -10.49
C SER A 54 5.56 2.00 -9.03
N LEU A 55 6.51 1.12 -8.76
CA LEU A 55 6.86 0.78 -7.39
C LEU A 55 7.33 2.01 -6.62
N ALA A 56 8.01 2.92 -7.30
CA ALA A 56 8.47 4.14 -6.64
C ALA A 56 7.30 4.94 -6.09
N ARG A 57 6.20 5.02 -6.83
CA ARG A 57 5.02 5.73 -6.36
C ARG A 57 4.35 4.99 -5.22
N VAL A 58 4.36 3.67 -5.26
CA VAL A 58 3.83 2.87 -4.16
C VAL A 58 4.59 3.19 -2.88
N PHE A 59 5.91 3.27 -2.96
CA PHE A 59 6.71 3.62 -1.79
C PHE A 59 6.42 5.02 -1.28
N LYS A 60 6.15 5.96 -2.19
CA LYS A 60 5.77 7.29 -1.76
C LYS A 60 4.44 7.27 -0.99
N LEU A 61 3.48 6.50 -1.48
CA LEU A 61 2.20 6.40 -0.80
C LEU A 61 2.37 5.74 0.57
N LEU A 62 3.17 4.67 0.65
CA LEU A 62 3.44 4.05 1.94
C LEU A 62 4.04 5.06 2.92
N SER A 63 5.00 5.84 2.44
CA SER A 63 5.62 6.86 3.27
C SER A 63 4.62 7.90 3.73
N ALA A 64 3.73 8.31 2.83
CA ALA A 64 2.72 9.30 3.18
C ALA A 64 1.78 8.82 4.26
N LEU A 65 1.56 7.51 4.33
CA LEU A 65 0.68 6.90 5.32
C LEU A 65 1.45 6.36 6.52
N ASP A 66 2.75 6.58 6.55
CA ASP A 66 3.61 6.09 7.63
C ASP A 66 3.57 4.58 7.73
N LEU A 67 3.55 3.93 6.58
CA LEU A 67 3.56 2.49 6.46
C LEU A 67 4.89 2.04 5.87
N GLU A 68 5.20 0.77 6.07
CA GLU A 68 6.40 0.19 5.50
C GLU A 68 6.06 -1.13 4.83
N LEU A 69 6.91 -1.51 3.89
CA LEU A 69 6.77 -2.78 3.19
C LEU A 69 7.65 -3.82 3.86
N VAL A 70 7.07 -4.98 4.15
CA VAL A 70 7.78 -6.09 4.77
C VAL A 70 7.70 -7.29 3.86
N VAL A 71 8.80 -7.97 3.70
CA VAL A 71 8.84 -9.21 2.93
C VAL A 71 9.10 -10.36 3.89
N ARG A 72 8.23 -11.37 3.81
CA ARG A 72 8.37 -12.53 4.69
C ARG A 72 7.87 -13.76 3.95
N PRO A 73 8.31 -14.95 4.37
CA PRO A 73 7.79 -16.17 3.75
C PRO A 73 6.28 -16.24 3.90
N ARG A 74 5.64 -16.77 2.89
CA ARG A 74 4.17 -16.85 2.87
C ARG A 74 3.73 -18.06 3.68
N GLY A 75 3.24 -17.82 4.87
CA GLY A 75 2.74 -18.88 5.70
C GLY A 75 3.82 -19.83 6.14
N LYS A 76 3.50 -20.73 7.09
CA LYS A 76 4.50 -21.60 7.65
C LYS A 76 4.82 -22.79 6.79
N ASN A 77 3.95 -23.17 5.89
CA ASN A 77 4.18 -24.34 5.07
C ASN A 77 4.74 -24.03 3.72
N THR A 78 5.10 -22.80 3.49
CA THR A 78 5.62 -22.40 2.20
C THR A 78 7.06 -22.88 2.06
N PRO A 79 7.35 -23.64 1.00
CA PRO A 79 8.72 -24.08 0.79
C PRO A 79 9.61 -22.89 0.49
N PRO A 80 10.75 -22.80 1.12
CA PRO A 80 11.65 -21.68 0.88
C PRO A 80 12.46 -21.83 -0.39
N SER A 81 12.36 -22.95 -1.04
CA SER A 81 13.26 -23.29 -2.14
C SER A 81 12.89 -22.59 -3.44
N GLU A 82 11.84 -21.81 -3.45
CA GLU A 82 11.33 -21.27 -4.69
C GLU A 82 12.06 -20.04 -5.17
N TRP A 83 13.05 -19.63 -4.49
CA TRP A 83 13.83 -18.50 -4.94
C TRP A 83 14.64 -18.80 -6.19
#